data_fcd7b6f5e8aad095d41dfdef151ba1f3
#
_entry.id   fcd7b6f5e8aad095d41dfdef151ba1f3
#
_cell.length_a   1.000
_cell.length_b   1.000
_cell.length_c   1.000
_cell.angle_alpha   90.00
_cell.angle_beta   90.00
_cell.angle_gamma   90.00
#
_symmetry.space_group_name_H-M   'P 1'
#
loop_
_entity.id
_entity.type
_entity.pdbx_description
1 polymer ?
#
loop_
_entity_poly.entity_id
_entity_poly.type
_entity_poly.pdbx_seq_one_letter_code
_entity_poly.pdbx_strand_id
1 'polypeptide(L)'
;MIGDVTFFNRWFGFIVFRSPALKKNLYFKQIPYETISEYSLGRYALEKQGFTISAIVLDGRPGVRKVFSDIPIQMCHFHQKQIVRRYLTNKPKLEAGVELKEIVSYLCTGNKEDFTQRLDKWYEKWESFLKERTIDKATGHWFYTHGRLRSAYRSLRTNLSYLFTYLEYPELNIPNTTNSLDGSFKNLKELVGIHRGFNSTLKKKIIEEILSN
;
A
#
# COMPACT_ATOMS: atom_id res chain seq x y z
N MET A 1 13.60 2.73 4.29
CA MET A 1 12.61 3.78 4.66
C MET A 1 11.21 3.24 4.46
N ILE A 2 10.23 3.65 5.29
CA ILE A 2 8.80 3.40 5.08
C ILE A 2 8.14 4.77 4.96
N GLY A 3 7.35 4.99 3.90
CA GLY A 3 6.55 6.21 3.71
C GLY A 3 5.07 5.86 3.70
N ASP A 4 4.28 6.49 4.57
CA ASP A 4 2.84 6.26 4.65
C ASP A 4 2.10 7.48 5.20
N VAL A 5 0.78 7.51 5.02
CA VAL A 5 -0.10 8.59 5.43
C VAL A 5 -1.23 8.05 6.30
N THR A 6 -1.52 8.75 7.38
CA THR A 6 -2.68 8.47 8.21
C THR A 6 -3.58 9.68 8.36
N PHE A 7 -4.91 9.48 8.31
CA PHE A 7 -5.91 10.52 8.52
C PHE A 7 -6.70 10.26 9.80
N PHE A 8 -6.93 11.32 10.56
CA PHE A 8 -7.77 11.33 11.77
C PHE A 8 -9.19 11.80 11.44
N ASN A 9 -9.33 12.65 10.42
CA ASN A 9 -10.58 13.04 9.80
C ASN A 9 -10.34 13.44 8.35
N ARG A 10 -11.36 13.98 7.66
CA ARG A 10 -11.31 14.27 6.22
C ARG A 10 -10.16 15.22 5.81
N TRP A 11 -9.74 16.15 6.67
CA TRP A 11 -8.79 17.23 6.35
C TRP A 11 -7.59 17.29 7.29
N PHE A 12 -7.43 16.27 8.11
CA PHE A 12 -6.42 16.24 9.16
C PHE A 12 -5.71 14.91 9.15
N GLY A 13 -4.60 14.87 8.42
CA GLY A 13 -3.73 13.71 8.29
C GLY A 13 -2.29 14.07 8.53
N PHE A 14 -1.45 13.04 8.60
CA PHE A 14 0.00 13.17 8.68
C PHE A 14 0.65 12.23 7.68
N ILE A 15 1.60 12.76 6.91
CA ILE A 15 2.58 11.95 6.18
C ILE A 15 3.76 11.69 7.12
N VAL A 16 4.23 10.45 7.12
CA VAL A 16 5.34 10.03 7.99
C VAL A 16 6.35 9.23 7.18
N PHE A 17 7.63 9.54 7.35
CA PHE A 17 8.74 8.73 6.87
C PHE A 17 9.48 8.14 8.07
N ARG A 18 9.46 6.81 8.17
CA ARG A 18 10.05 6.05 9.26
C ARG A 18 11.24 5.24 8.80
N SER A 19 12.32 5.27 9.56
CA SER A 19 13.42 4.33 9.41
C SER A 19 13.14 3.06 10.23
N PRO A 20 12.98 1.89 9.60
CA PRO A 20 12.85 0.63 10.33
C PRO A 20 14.12 0.28 11.14
N ALA A 21 15.29 0.56 10.57
CA ALA A 21 16.58 0.29 11.20
C ALA A 21 16.79 1.12 12.48
N LEU A 22 16.47 2.41 12.44
CA LEU A 22 16.57 3.31 13.60
C LEU A 22 15.34 3.23 14.51
N LYS A 23 14.26 2.57 14.07
CA LYS A 23 12.96 2.51 14.76
C LYS A 23 12.35 3.89 15.05
N LYS A 24 12.73 4.93 14.27
CA LYS A 24 12.34 6.33 14.47
C LYS A 24 11.63 6.89 13.25
N ASN A 25 10.72 7.83 13.50
CA ASN A 25 10.17 8.67 12.45
C ASN A 25 11.19 9.78 12.19
N LEU A 26 11.68 9.85 10.96
CA LEU A 26 12.70 10.83 10.55
C LEU A 26 12.10 12.11 9.99
N TYR A 27 10.88 12.00 9.46
CA TYR A 27 10.11 13.13 8.96
C TYR A 27 8.63 12.86 9.17
N PHE A 28 7.91 13.87 9.60
CA PHE A 28 6.45 13.90 9.57
C PHE A 28 5.94 15.31 9.34
N LYS A 29 4.78 15.41 8.73
CA LYS A 29 4.13 16.68 8.44
C LYS A 29 2.62 16.52 8.44
N GLN A 30 1.91 17.47 9.03
CA GLN A 30 0.46 17.56 8.90
C GLN A 30 0.09 17.91 7.46
N ILE A 31 -0.86 17.17 6.89
CA ILE A 31 -1.36 17.39 5.52
C ILE A 31 -2.88 17.34 5.48
N PRO A 32 -3.52 18.19 4.65
CA PRO A 32 -4.97 18.11 4.41
C PRO A 32 -5.33 16.99 3.43
N TYR A 33 -4.41 16.63 2.52
CA TYR A 33 -4.59 15.60 1.50
C TYR A 33 -3.28 14.88 1.23
N GLU A 34 -3.40 13.62 0.88
CA GLU A 34 -2.26 12.85 0.37
C GLU A 34 -1.99 13.19 -1.08
N THR A 35 -0.87 13.85 -1.36
CA THR A 35 -0.43 14.25 -2.70
C THR A 35 0.98 13.76 -3.01
N ILE A 36 1.30 13.65 -4.30
CA ILE A 36 2.66 13.32 -4.76
C ILE A 36 3.66 14.35 -4.26
N SER A 37 3.27 15.64 -4.25
CA SER A 37 4.11 16.75 -3.77
C SER A 37 4.52 16.60 -2.31
N GLU A 38 3.65 16.08 -1.45
CA GLU A 38 3.99 15.85 -0.04
C GLU A 38 5.07 14.78 0.13
N TYR A 39 5.04 13.74 -0.70
CA TYR A 39 6.13 12.74 -0.73
C TYR A 39 7.44 13.34 -1.26
N SER A 40 7.38 14.19 -2.29
CA SER A 40 8.57 14.89 -2.82
C SER A 40 9.17 15.81 -1.78
N LEU A 41 8.35 16.57 -1.07
CA LEU A 41 8.79 17.48 0.00
C LEU A 41 9.41 16.72 1.17
N GLY A 42 8.81 15.59 1.57
CA GLY A 42 9.36 14.72 2.63
C GLY A 42 10.70 14.14 2.24
N ARG A 43 10.86 13.63 1.01
CA ARG A 43 12.12 13.16 0.46
C ARG A 43 13.18 14.27 0.48
N TYR A 44 12.88 15.41 -0.08
CA TYR A 44 13.79 16.58 -0.10
C TYR A 44 14.23 16.99 1.30
N ALA A 45 13.30 17.05 2.26
CA ALA A 45 13.61 17.43 3.63
C ALA A 45 14.59 16.45 4.30
N LEU A 46 14.42 15.15 4.07
CA LEU A 46 15.33 14.12 4.57
C LEU A 46 16.72 14.22 3.95
N GLU A 47 16.80 14.37 2.63
CA GLU A 47 18.07 14.50 1.90
C GLU A 47 18.80 15.79 2.35
N LYS A 48 18.11 16.89 2.57
CA LYS A 48 18.66 18.15 3.10
C LYS A 48 19.22 18.00 4.53
N GLN A 49 18.66 17.08 5.32
CA GLN A 49 19.17 16.74 6.66
C GLN A 49 20.35 15.77 6.61
N GLY A 50 20.82 15.37 5.43
CA GLY A 50 21.94 14.45 5.23
C GLY A 50 21.57 12.97 5.23
N PHE A 51 20.27 12.61 5.23
CA PHE A 51 19.87 11.21 5.11
C PHE A 51 19.96 10.74 3.67
N THR A 52 20.54 9.55 3.47
CA THR A 52 20.48 8.82 2.20
C THR A 52 19.39 7.76 2.27
N ILE A 53 18.43 7.81 1.35
CA ILE A 53 17.34 6.84 1.28
C ILE A 53 17.76 5.71 0.33
N SER A 54 18.21 4.58 0.86
CA SER A 54 18.67 3.44 0.05
C SER A 54 17.54 2.63 -0.57
N ALA A 55 16.35 2.62 0.02
CA ALA A 55 15.15 1.95 -0.47
C ALA A 55 13.91 2.47 0.25
N ILE A 56 12.72 2.30 -0.37
CA ILE A 56 11.46 2.73 0.24
C ILE A 56 10.36 1.67 0.12
N VAL A 57 9.54 1.56 1.18
CA VAL A 57 8.30 0.77 1.19
C VAL A 57 7.12 1.72 1.11
N LEU A 58 6.21 1.47 0.16
CA LEU A 58 5.03 2.30 -0.13
C LEU A 58 3.75 1.47 -0.20
N ASP A 59 2.60 2.12 -0.06
CA ASP A 59 1.25 1.51 -0.17
C ASP A 59 0.83 1.14 -1.61
N GLY A 60 1.62 1.52 -2.61
CA GLY A 60 1.38 1.19 -4.01
C GLY A 60 0.67 2.27 -4.83
N ARG A 61 0.56 3.50 -4.34
CA ARG A 61 0.06 4.63 -5.12
C ARG A 61 0.99 4.93 -6.33
N PRO A 62 0.54 4.73 -7.59
CA PRO A 62 1.46 4.74 -8.75
C PRO A 62 2.24 6.05 -8.93
N GLY A 63 1.60 7.19 -8.70
CA GLY A 63 2.24 8.50 -8.85
C GLY A 63 3.36 8.75 -7.84
N VAL A 64 3.25 8.19 -6.64
CA VAL A 64 4.28 8.32 -5.59
C VAL A 64 5.55 7.57 -5.96
N ARG A 65 5.44 6.44 -6.65
CA ARG A 65 6.62 5.67 -7.11
C ARG A 65 7.56 6.50 -8.00
N LYS A 66 7.03 7.45 -8.76
CA LYS A 66 7.86 8.34 -9.61
C LYS A 66 8.82 9.20 -8.79
N VAL A 67 8.43 9.56 -7.56
CA VAL A 67 9.29 10.35 -6.65
C VAL A 67 10.53 9.57 -6.23
N PHE A 68 10.47 8.23 -6.24
CA PHE A 68 11.53 7.34 -5.75
C PHE A 68 12.03 6.38 -6.84
N SER A 69 11.87 6.75 -8.13
CA SER A 69 12.22 5.86 -9.26
C SER A 69 13.71 5.56 -9.41
N ASP A 70 14.56 6.28 -8.72
CA ASP A 70 16.02 6.15 -8.69
C ASP A 70 16.53 5.18 -7.60
N ILE A 71 15.65 4.66 -6.75
CA ILE A 71 15.99 3.72 -5.68
C ILE A 71 15.04 2.51 -5.69
N PRO A 72 15.41 1.37 -5.06
CA PRO A 72 14.54 0.22 -4.89
C PRO A 72 13.24 0.57 -4.17
N ILE A 73 12.12 0.21 -4.78
CA ILE A 73 10.77 0.43 -4.23
C ILE A 73 10.14 -0.91 -3.91
N GLN A 74 9.75 -1.12 -2.66
CA GLN A 74 8.95 -2.26 -2.24
C GLN A 74 7.49 -1.85 -2.08
N MET A 75 6.57 -2.55 -2.73
CA MET A 75 5.17 -2.43 -2.42
C MET A 75 4.80 -3.20 -1.16
N CYS A 76 4.12 -2.55 -0.23
CA CYS A 76 3.64 -3.17 0.99
C CYS A 76 2.70 -4.34 0.69
N HIS A 77 3.05 -5.55 1.14
CA HIS A 77 2.24 -6.76 0.95
C HIS A 77 0.87 -6.67 1.62
N PHE A 78 0.80 -6.01 2.79
CA PHE A 78 -0.48 -5.80 3.47
C PHE A 78 -1.43 -4.96 2.61
N HIS A 79 -0.95 -3.85 2.06
CA HIS A 79 -1.76 -3.00 1.17
C HIS A 79 -2.13 -3.72 -0.12
N GLN A 80 -1.23 -4.52 -0.72
CA GLN A 80 -1.58 -5.34 -1.88
C GLN A 80 -2.69 -6.35 -1.56
N LYS A 81 -2.61 -7.04 -0.41
CA LYS A 81 -3.68 -7.95 0.06
C LYS A 81 -5.00 -7.20 0.27
N GLN A 82 -4.96 -5.98 0.81
CA GLN A 82 -6.14 -5.14 0.99
C GLN A 82 -6.77 -4.71 -0.35
N ILE A 83 -5.95 -4.39 -1.37
CA ILE A 83 -6.45 -4.09 -2.72
C ILE A 83 -7.22 -5.28 -3.28
N VAL A 84 -6.64 -6.47 -3.25
CA VAL A 84 -7.31 -7.69 -3.74
C VAL A 84 -8.58 -7.98 -2.93
N ARG A 85 -8.53 -7.88 -1.62
CA ARG A 85 -9.69 -8.07 -0.74
C ARG A 85 -10.82 -7.10 -1.04
N ARG A 86 -10.52 -5.84 -1.38
CA ARG A 86 -11.51 -4.82 -1.77
C ARG A 86 -12.29 -5.23 -3.02
N TYR A 87 -11.62 -5.91 -3.96
CA TYR A 87 -12.25 -6.41 -5.17
C TYR A 87 -12.99 -7.74 -4.95
N LEU A 88 -12.39 -8.68 -4.23
CA LEU A 88 -12.90 -10.06 -4.09
C LEU A 88 -13.78 -10.28 -2.85
N THR A 89 -13.78 -9.35 -1.90
CA THR A 89 -14.39 -9.51 -0.56
C THR A 89 -13.63 -10.51 0.34
N ASN A 90 -14.11 -10.70 1.58
CA ASN A 90 -13.51 -11.66 2.50
C ASN A 90 -13.83 -13.12 2.15
N LYS A 91 -15.00 -13.36 1.56
CA LYS A 91 -15.52 -14.67 1.18
C LYS A 91 -15.98 -14.63 -0.28
N PRO A 92 -15.06 -14.73 -1.25
CA PRO A 92 -15.43 -14.78 -2.66
C PRO A 92 -16.29 -16.01 -2.95
N LYS A 93 -17.34 -15.84 -3.74
CA LYS A 93 -18.25 -16.93 -4.13
C LYS A 93 -17.81 -17.63 -5.40
N LEU A 94 -17.12 -16.91 -6.29
CA LEU A 94 -16.64 -17.45 -7.56
C LEU A 94 -15.37 -18.27 -7.30
N GLU A 95 -15.26 -19.46 -7.89
CA GLU A 95 -14.08 -20.34 -7.76
C GLU A 95 -12.80 -19.61 -8.16
N ALA A 96 -12.80 -18.91 -9.30
CA ALA A 96 -11.70 -18.08 -9.73
C ALA A 96 -11.26 -17.03 -8.68
N GLY A 97 -12.21 -16.49 -7.92
CA GLY A 97 -11.93 -15.54 -6.84
C GLY A 97 -11.35 -16.22 -5.60
N VAL A 98 -11.79 -17.43 -5.29
CA VAL A 98 -11.25 -18.25 -4.18
C VAL A 98 -9.78 -18.60 -4.47
N GLU A 99 -9.51 -19.15 -5.65
CA GLU A 99 -8.15 -19.50 -6.07
C GLU A 99 -7.21 -18.29 -6.11
N LEU A 100 -7.67 -17.15 -6.68
CA LEU A 100 -6.83 -15.93 -6.70
C LEU A 100 -6.51 -15.44 -5.30
N LYS A 101 -7.46 -15.52 -4.36
CA LYS A 101 -7.23 -15.17 -2.96
C LYS A 101 -6.24 -16.12 -2.28
N GLU A 102 -6.29 -17.40 -2.61
CA GLU A 102 -5.32 -18.39 -2.14
C GLU A 102 -3.91 -18.06 -2.64
N ILE A 103 -3.73 -17.77 -3.93
CA ILE A 103 -2.45 -17.31 -4.49
C ILE A 103 -1.91 -16.10 -3.70
N VAL A 104 -2.77 -15.12 -3.40
CA VAL A 104 -2.39 -13.92 -2.65
C VAL A 104 -1.98 -14.25 -1.21
N SER A 105 -2.44 -15.34 -0.62
CA SER A 105 -2.02 -15.75 0.73
C SER A 105 -0.53 -16.07 0.79
N TYR A 106 0.04 -16.63 -0.28
CA TYR A 106 1.47 -16.96 -0.40
C TYR A 106 2.40 -15.77 -0.65
N LEU A 107 1.86 -14.56 -0.85
CA LEU A 107 2.65 -13.37 -1.18
C LEU A 107 3.77 -13.09 -0.17
N CYS A 108 3.57 -13.39 1.12
CA CYS A 108 4.56 -13.09 2.16
C CYS A 108 5.57 -14.21 2.39
N THR A 109 5.34 -15.41 1.87
CA THR A 109 6.14 -16.61 2.12
C THR A 109 6.79 -17.18 0.86
N GLY A 110 6.30 -16.77 -0.31
CA GLY A 110 6.82 -17.22 -1.60
C GLY A 110 7.91 -16.30 -2.17
N ASN A 111 8.45 -16.72 -3.30
CA ASN A 111 9.35 -15.92 -4.14
C ASN A 111 8.61 -15.41 -5.39
N LYS A 112 9.29 -14.55 -6.16
CA LYS A 112 8.73 -13.87 -7.34
C LYS A 112 8.38 -14.88 -8.45
N GLU A 113 9.24 -15.85 -8.68
CA GLU A 113 9.13 -16.85 -9.74
C GLU A 113 7.90 -17.75 -9.52
N ASP A 114 7.80 -18.35 -8.33
CA ASP A 114 6.67 -19.20 -7.95
C ASP A 114 5.34 -18.43 -7.95
N PHE A 115 5.34 -17.23 -7.40
CA PHE A 115 4.15 -16.37 -7.39
C PHE A 115 3.69 -16.01 -8.81
N THR A 116 4.64 -15.67 -9.70
CA THR A 116 4.37 -15.36 -11.10
C THR A 116 3.79 -16.58 -11.82
N GLN A 117 4.41 -17.74 -11.65
CA GLN A 117 3.95 -18.98 -12.28
C GLN A 117 2.51 -19.36 -11.83
N ARG A 118 2.19 -19.17 -10.54
CA ARG A 118 0.82 -19.38 -10.01
C ARG A 118 -0.18 -18.42 -10.64
N LEU A 119 0.19 -17.14 -10.81
CA LEU A 119 -0.66 -16.15 -11.46
C LEU A 119 -0.86 -16.44 -12.95
N ASP A 120 0.16 -16.92 -13.64
CA ASP A 120 0.08 -17.26 -15.06
C ASP A 120 -0.83 -18.47 -15.27
N LYS A 121 -0.64 -19.56 -14.51
CA LYS A 121 -1.52 -20.75 -14.54
C LYS A 121 -2.98 -20.40 -14.21
N TRP A 122 -3.18 -19.54 -13.23
CA TRP A 122 -4.51 -19.06 -12.88
C TRP A 122 -5.14 -18.28 -14.04
N TYR A 123 -4.38 -17.39 -14.67
CA TYR A 123 -4.88 -16.62 -15.81
C TYR A 123 -5.21 -17.51 -16.99
N GLU A 124 -4.38 -18.47 -17.36
CA GLU A 124 -4.62 -19.46 -18.41
C GLU A 124 -5.92 -20.25 -18.15
N LYS A 125 -6.12 -20.71 -16.93
CA LYS A 125 -7.34 -21.44 -16.54
C LYS A 125 -8.60 -20.57 -16.68
N TRP A 126 -8.53 -19.30 -16.31
CA TRP A 126 -9.70 -18.43 -16.19
C TRP A 126 -9.82 -17.37 -17.29
N GLU A 127 -8.96 -17.39 -18.31
CA GLU A 127 -8.91 -16.36 -19.35
C GLU A 127 -10.26 -16.17 -20.06
N SER A 128 -10.91 -17.25 -20.48
CA SER A 128 -12.21 -17.20 -21.17
C SER A 128 -13.28 -16.58 -20.27
N PHE A 129 -13.36 -17.02 -19.02
CA PHE A 129 -14.26 -16.49 -18.01
C PHE A 129 -14.04 -14.98 -17.76
N LEU A 130 -12.79 -14.56 -17.69
CA LEU A 130 -12.44 -13.15 -17.53
C LEU A 130 -12.77 -12.29 -18.74
N LYS A 131 -12.88 -12.87 -19.94
CA LYS A 131 -13.25 -12.17 -21.18
C LYS A 131 -14.76 -12.04 -21.39
N GLU A 132 -15.58 -12.72 -20.60
CA GLU A 132 -17.02 -12.61 -20.66
C GLU A 132 -17.50 -11.17 -20.54
N ARG A 133 -18.52 -10.83 -21.36
CA ARG A 133 -19.09 -9.49 -21.44
C ARG A 133 -20.60 -9.55 -21.23
N THR A 134 -21.12 -8.56 -20.53
CA THR A 134 -22.55 -8.32 -20.35
C THR A 134 -22.92 -7.02 -21.04
N ILE A 135 -24.08 -6.98 -21.69
CA ILE A 135 -24.64 -5.77 -22.27
C ILE A 135 -25.64 -5.19 -21.26
N ASP A 136 -25.45 -3.94 -20.91
CA ASP A 136 -26.42 -3.19 -20.11
C ASP A 136 -27.66 -2.90 -20.99
N LYS A 137 -28.80 -3.45 -20.57
CA LYS A 137 -30.06 -3.32 -21.34
C LYS A 137 -30.58 -1.87 -21.37
N ALA A 138 -30.20 -1.04 -20.40
CA ALA A 138 -30.66 0.35 -20.33
C ALA A 138 -29.85 1.28 -21.24
N THR A 139 -28.53 1.05 -21.32
CA THR A 139 -27.61 1.94 -22.04
C THR A 139 -27.08 1.36 -23.37
N GLY A 140 -27.24 0.05 -23.60
CA GLY A 140 -26.66 -0.67 -24.72
C GLY A 140 -25.15 -0.84 -24.66
N HIS A 141 -24.46 -0.32 -23.63
CA HIS A 141 -23.03 -0.45 -23.46
C HIS A 141 -22.67 -1.83 -22.91
N TRP A 142 -21.56 -2.38 -23.38
CA TRP A 142 -21.04 -3.62 -22.82
C TRP A 142 -20.01 -3.33 -21.71
N PHE A 143 -19.93 -4.24 -20.74
CA PHE A 143 -18.89 -4.25 -19.70
C PHE A 143 -18.44 -5.68 -19.43
N TYR A 144 -17.26 -5.83 -18.82
CA TYR A 144 -16.82 -7.16 -18.41
C TYR A 144 -17.66 -7.69 -17.26
N THR A 145 -18.26 -8.85 -17.43
CA THR A 145 -19.10 -9.54 -16.44
C THR A 145 -18.35 -9.69 -15.10
N HIS A 146 -17.07 -10.04 -15.16
CA HIS A 146 -16.22 -10.28 -14.00
C HIS A 146 -15.24 -9.12 -13.75
N GLY A 147 -15.69 -7.87 -13.91
CA GLY A 147 -14.83 -6.67 -13.82
C GLY A 147 -14.04 -6.55 -12.53
N ARG A 148 -14.62 -6.91 -11.38
CA ARG A 148 -13.92 -6.87 -10.08
C ARG A 148 -12.78 -7.91 -10.01
N LEU A 149 -13.01 -9.13 -10.47
CA LEU A 149 -12.01 -10.19 -10.53
C LEU A 149 -10.84 -9.79 -11.44
N ARG A 150 -11.16 -9.22 -12.62
CA ARG A 150 -10.15 -8.65 -13.52
C ARG A 150 -9.32 -7.56 -12.85
N SER A 151 -9.95 -6.67 -12.10
CA SER A 151 -9.26 -5.59 -11.39
C SER A 151 -8.33 -6.13 -10.30
N ALA A 152 -8.76 -7.16 -9.56
CA ALA A 152 -7.91 -7.84 -8.58
C ALA A 152 -6.65 -8.43 -9.23
N TYR A 153 -6.81 -9.21 -10.30
CA TYR A 153 -5.70 -9.78 -11.06
C TYR A 153 -4.78 -8.70 -11.64
N ARG A 154 -5.35 -7.67 -12.29
CA ARG A 154 -4.56 -6.56 -12.87
C ARG A 154 -3.74 -5.84 -11.80
N SER A 155 -4.28 -5.65 -10.59
CA SER A 155 -3.53 -5.01 -9.52
C SER A 155 -2.27 -5.80 -9.11
N LEU A 156 -2.36 -7.14 -9.11
CA LEU A 156 -1.22 -8.02 -8.84
C LEU A 156 -0.17 -7.93 -9.96
N ARG A 157 -0.60 -8.00 -11.21
CA ARG A 157 0.31 -7.90 -12.38
C ARG A 157 1.01 -6.55 -12.47
N THR A 158 0.28 -5.45 -12.26
CA THR A 158 0.84 -4.09 -12.30
C THR A 158 1.86 -3.87 -11.18
N ASN A 159 1.66 -4.50 -10.02
CA ASN A 159 2.52 -4.31 -8.87
C ASN A 159 3.62 -5.38 -8.74
N LEU A 160 3.60 -6.41 -9.59
CA LEU A 160 4.47 -7.59 -9.47
C LEU A 160 5.97 -7.25 -9.35
N SER A 161 6.44 -6.30 -10.15
CA SER A 161 7.84 -5.84 -10.12
C SER A 161 8.27 -5.17 -8.81
N TYR A 162 7.30 -4.75 -7.99
CA TYR A 162 7.56 -4.08 -6.72
C TYR A 162 7.24 -4.96 -5.50
N LEU A 163 6.63 -6.14 -5.70
CA LEU A 163 6.20 -6.99 -4.60
C LEU A 163 7.35 -7.78 -3.98
N PHE A 164 8.41 -8.04 -4.72
CA PHE A 164 9.52 -8.88 -4.29
C PHE A 164 10.86 -8.17 -4.26
N THR A 165 10.87 -6.84 -4.32
CA THR A 165 12.08 -6.01 -4.26
C THR A 165 12.92 -6.32 -3.02
N TYR A 166 12.29 -6.63 -1.89
CA TYR A 166 12.99 -7.00 -0.65
C TYR A 166 13.83 -8.29 -0.77
N LEU A 167 13.52 -9.19 -1.71
CA LEU A 167 14.30 -10.38 -2.02
C LEU A 167 15.41 -10.10 -3.04
N GLU A 168 15.23 -9.08 -3.89
CA GLU A 168 16.21 -8.68 -4.90
C GLU A 168 17.38 -7.90 -4.27
N TYR A 169 17.17 -7.28 -3.10
CA TYR A 169 18.16 -6.48 -2.35
C TYR A 169 18.25 -6.92 -0.88
N PRO A 170 18.70 -8.15 -0.60
CA PRO A 170 18.74 -8.68 0.77
C PRO A 170 19.62 -7.88 1.72
N GLU A 171 20.70 -7.27 1.20
CA GLU A 171 21.63 -6.43 1.95
C GLU A 171 20.99 -5.17 2.52
N LEU A 172 19.90 -4.67 1.90
CA LEU A 172 19.20 -3.47 2.35
C LEU A 172 18.18 -3.75 3.46
N ASN A 173 17.93 -5.03 3.78
CA ASN A 173 16.96 -5.44 4.81
C ASN A 173 15.61 -4.73 4.67
N ILE A 174 15.08 -4.64 3.44
CA ILE A 174 13.83 -3.95 3.13
C ILE A 174 12.66 -4.74 3.74
N PRO A 175 11.82 -4.14 4.62
CA PRO A 175 10.62 -4.84 5.08
C PRO A 175 9.59 -4.97 3.93
N ASN A 176 8.91 -6.11 3.89
CA ASN A 176 7.86 -6.34 2.90
C ASN A 176 6.49 -5.75 3.28
N THR A 177 6.40 -5.14 4.46
CA THR A 177 5.18 -4.49 4.96
C THR A 177 5.48 -3.16 5.63
N THR A 178 4.43 -2.33 5.80
CA THR A 178 4.45 -1.09 6.58
C THR A 178 4.00 -1.30 8.04
N ASN A 179 3.88 -2.56 8.50
CA ASN A 179 3.28 -2.91 9.79
C ASN A 179 3.84 -2.14 10.99
N SER A 180 5.13 -1.79 10.99
CA SER A 180 5.73 -1.01 12.07
C SER A 180 5.16 0.40 12.16
N LEU A 181 4.77 0.99 11.03
CA LEU A 181 4.14 2.31 10.96
C LEU A 181 2.62 2.20 11.17
N ASP A 182 1.98 1.20 10.57
CA ASP A 182 0.55 0.93 10.74
C ASP A 182 0.18 0.69 12.21
N GLY A 183 1.00 -0.09 12.93
CA GLY A 183 0.82 -0.31 14.38
C GLY A 183 0.96 0.99 15.18
N SER A 184 1.94 1.83 14.85
CA SER A 184 2.11 3.15 15.44
C SER A 184 0.89 4.06 15.17
N PHE A 185 0.40 4.07 13.94
CA PHE A 185 -0.80 4.84 13.58
C PHE A 185 -2.07 4.36 14.30
N LYS A 186 -2.21 3.05 14.49
CA LYS A 186 -3.33 2.49 15.25
C LYS A 186 -3.32 3.00 16.69
N ASN A 187 -2.20 2.86 17.39
CA ASN A 187 -2.04 3.34 18.75
C ASN A 187 -2.30 4.86 18.85
N LEU A 188 -1.77 5.62 17.89
CA LEU A 188 -1.95 7.07 17.83
C LEU A 188 -3.43 7.44 17.64
N LYS A 189 -4.16 6.73 16.77
CA LYS A 189 -5.61 6.94 16.58
C LYS A 189 -6.42 6.59 17.83
N GLU A 190 -6.06 5.53 18.52
CA GLU A 190 -6.70 5.14 19.78
C GLU A 190 -6.52 6.23 20.85
N LEU A 191 -5.28 6.72 21.05
CA LEU A 191 -4.97 7.79 22.01
C LEU A 191 -5.76 9.08 21.70
N VAL A 192 -5.73 9.52 20.43
CA VAL A 192 -6.48 10.72 20.01
C VAL A 192 -8.00 10.51 20.09
N GLY A 193 -8.47 9.29 19.88
CA GLY A 193 -9.89 8.90 19.95
C GLY A 193 -10.46 8.89 21.38
N ILE A 194 -9.66 8.52 22.38
CA ILE A 194 -10.06 8.54 23.81
C ILE A 194 -10.38 9.98 24.24
N HIS A 195 -9.61 10.96 23.76
CA HIS A 195 -9.75 12.37 24.14
C HIS A 195 -10.59 13.17 23.12
N ARG A 196 -11.84 12.79 22.96
CA ARG A 196 -12.78 13.42 21.99
C ARG A 196 -12.97 14.92 22.18
N GLY A 197 -12.83 15.43 23.42
CA GLY A 197 -13.01 16.85 23.76
C GLY A 197 -11.85 17.77 23.36
N PHE A 198 -10.70 17.25 22.93
CA PHE A 198 -9.58 18.08 22.56
C PHE A 198 -9.86 18.86 21.27
N ASN A 199 -9.53 20.15 21.28
CA ASN A 199 -9.57 20.97 20.08
C ASN A 199 -8.50 20.52 19.07
N SER A 200 -8.59 21.00 17.81
CA SER A 200 -7.70 20.59 16.72
C SER A 200 -6.23 20.96 16.99
N THR A 201 -5.97 22.09 17.64
CA THR A 201 -4.62 22.55 17.97
C THR A 201 -3.94 21.64 18.99
N LEU A 202 -4.67 21.25 20.03
CA LEU A 202 -4.14 20.34 21.06
C LEU A 202 -3.92 18.95 20.50
N LYS A 203 -4.87 18.43 19.69
CA LYS A 203 -4.70 17.16 18.97
C LYS A 203 -3.45 17.14 18.11
N LYS A 204 -3.21 18.23 17.36
CA LYS A 204 -2.02 18.39 16.55
C LYS A 204 -0.75 18.28 17.39
N LYS A 205 -0.63 19.05 18.47
CA LYS A 205 0.54 19.03 19.37
C LYS A 205 0.80 17.65 19.95
N ILE A 206 -0.22 16.94 20.41
CA ILE A 206 -0.09 15.59 20.95
C ILE A 206 0.41 14.63 19.87
N ILE A 207 -0.13 14.70 18.65
CA ILE A 207 0.30 13.84 17.55
C ILE A 207 1.77 14.12 17.19
N GLU A 208 2.15 15.39 17.08
CA GLU A 208 3.52 15.82 16.79
C GLU A 208 4.49 15.32 17.85
N GLU A 209 4.14 15.43 19.14
CA GLU A 209 4.96 14.93 20.25
C GLU A 209 5.16 13.40 20.17
N ILE A 210 4.07 12.65 19.91
CA ILE A 210 4.16 11.18 19.80
C ILE A 210 4.96 10.77 18.55
N LEU A 211 4.82 11.50 17.43
CA LEU A 211 5.57 11.20 16.21
C LEU A 211 7.06 11.56 16.32
N SER A 212 7.43 12.47 17.23
CA SER A 212 8.83 12.88 17.49
C SER A 212 9.61 11.88 18.32
N ASN A 213 8.92 11.07 19.11
CA ASN A 213 9.51 10.04 19.98
C ASN A 213 9.57 8.68 19.26
#